data_d0738d4c9a43dd1a4715f99332c89c6e
#
_entry.id   d0738d4c9a43dd1a4715f99332c89c6e
#
_cell.length_a   1.000
_cell.length_b   1.000
_cell.length_c   1.000
_cell.angle_alpha   90.00
_cell.angle_beta   90.00
_cell.angle_gamma   90.00
#
_symmetry.space_group_name_H-M   'P 1'
#
loop_
_entity.id
_entity.type
_entity.pdbx_description
1 polymer ?
#
loop_
_entity_poly.entity_id
_entity_poly.type
_entity_poly.pdbx_seq_one_letter_code
_entity_poly.pdbx_strand_id
1 'polypeptide(L)'
;MKKLACAVFFLFIFSGIKCQQTVEKYTKREGSLRYGAGPKDLIPYGSQGYTLILPEKNIAVKGIILMLEDDRITLLDTTESQHIHIDRDAIPKGFAVLYISTGIPVDLYFSAASLQYVDTVLAKVLDYYKLPNRNIFLLGAMVSGHRALKYFEYCKNGKSSFNPDITGIVVTESAIDWVRMWYEAQKQVRDNMTPTQNFEGNFITYIFKENLKTTPVTHIDDYIKFSPYSYFDIKMTKPKLYASLAIRAYTFADTRYWFSALGKGIYDSNYPDMSGFINEQKLVGNKKAALIVFHSNPDDPPKNELRRQSSTWDLVDKKELVNWMDSQSK
;
A
#
# COMPACT_ATOMS: atom_id res chain seq x y z
N MET A 1 -71.60 -28.62 7.04
CA MET A 1 -70.63 -27.57 6.63
C MET A 1 -69.31 -27.88 7.29
N LYS A 2 -68.38 -28.48 6.56
CA LYS A 2 -67.03 -28.83 7.08
C LYS A 2 -66.09 -27.67 6.72
N LYS A 3 -65.51 -26.98 7.74
CA LYS A 3 -64.48 -25.97 7.55
C LYS A 3 -63.12 -26.65 7.35
N LEU A 4 -62.57 -26.48 6.16
CA LEU A 4 -61.20 -26.89 5.81
C LEU A 4 -60.24 -25.81 6.33
N ALA A 5 -59.39 -26.14 7.30
CA ALA A 5 -58.34 -25.29 7.75
C ALA A 5 -57.08 -25.49 6.88
N CYS A 6 -56.73 -24.52 6.06
CA CYS A 6 -55.47 -24.50 5.30
C CYS A 6 -54.34 -24.06 6.26
N ALA A 7 -53.47 -24.99 6.65
CA ALA A 7 -52.22 -24.63 7.33
C ALA A 7 -51.18 -24.23 6.28
N VAL A 8 -50.83 -22.95 6.26
CA VAL A 8 -49.72 -22.43 5.46
C VAL A 8 -48.44 -22.66 6.25
N PHE A 9 -47.62 -23.60 5.79
CA PHE A 9 -46.28 -23.82 6.30
C PHE A 9 -45.35 -22.77 5.69
N PHE A 10 -44.98 -21.77 6.48
CA PHE A 10 -43.86 -20.87 6.13
C PHE A 10 -42.54 -21.60 6.33
N LEU A 11 -41.93 -22.08 5.28
CA LEU A 11 -40.56 -22.50 5.27
C LEU A 11 -39.67 -21.23 5.36
N PHE A 12 -39.22 -20.88 6.53
CA PHE A 12 -38.12 -19.95 6.71
C PHE A 12 -36.82 -20.63 6.20
N ILE A 13 -36.45 -20.34 4.96
CA ILE A 13 -35.10 -20.60 4.48
C ILE A 13 -34.20 -19.61 5.23
N PHE A 14 -33.62 -20.04 6.34
CA PHE A 14 -32.46 -19.33 6.90
C PHE A 14 -31.31 -19.50 5.92
N SER A 15 -31.20 -18.59 4.95
CA SER A 15 -29.92 -18.32 4.29
C SER A 15 -28.99 -17.85 5.42
N GLY A 16 -28.14 -18.74 5.91
CA GLY A 16 -27.11 -18.39 6.87
C GLY A 16 -26.32 -17.22 6.33
N ILE A 17 -26.47 -16.05 6.96
CA ILE A 17 -25.63 -14.89 6.68
C ILE A 17 -24.23 -15.36 7.06
N LYS A 18 -23.43 -15.63 6.04
CA LYS A 18 -22.02 -15.97 6.17
C LYS A 18 -21.32 -14.74 6.74
N CYS A 19 -20.99 -14.79 8.02
CA CYS A 19 -20.43 -13.64 8.72
C CYS A 19 -18.90 -13.75 8.72
N GLN A 20 -18.27 -12.98 7.84
CA GLN A 20 -16.85 -12.64 7.88
C GLN A 20 -16.54 -12.02 9.25
N GLN A 21 -15.46 -12.46 9.90
CA GLN A 21 -15.04 -11.90 11.18
C GLN A 21 -14.07 -10.75 10.98
N THR A 22 -14.45 -9.55 11.41
CA THR A 22 -13.56 -8.38 11.46
C THR A 22 -13.21 -8.07 12.91
N VAL A 23 -11.93 -7.86 13.17
CA VAL A 23 -11.39 -7.48 14.48
C VAL A 23 -10.60 -6.20 14.34
N GLU A 24 -10.92 -5.21 15.16
CA GLU A 24 -10.24 -3.92 15.20
C GLU A 24 -9.62 -3.66 16.57
N LYS A 25 -8.35 -3.27 16.60
CA LYS A 25 -7.66 -2.88 17.83
C LYS A 25 -6.83 -1.64 17.56
N TYR A 26 -7.36 -0.50 17.92
CA TYR A 26 -6.70 0.79 17.78
C TYR A 26 -6.62 1.54 19.11
N THR A 27 -5.48 2.20 19.31
CA THR A 27 -5.36 3.23 20.33
C THR A 27 -5.77 4.54 19.68
N LYS A 28 -6.88 5.15 20.12
CA LYS A 28 -7.29 6.47 19.65
C LYS A 28 -6.27 7.49 20.14
N ARG A 29 -5.69 8.25 19.21
CA ARG A 29 -4.98 9.49 19.53
C ARG A 29 -5.92 10.64 19.25
N GLU A 30 -6.00 11.58 20.18
CA GLU A 30 -6.78 12.80 19.99
C GLU A 30 -6.08 13.70 18.99
N GLY A 31 -6.79 14.14 17.97
CA GLY A 31 -6.32 15.08 16.97
C GLY A 31 -6.98 14.83 15.61
N SER A 32 -7.20 15.91 14.88
CA SER A 32 -7.66 15.85 13.50
C SER A 32 -6.59 16.45 12.59
N LEU A 33 -6.26 15.79 11.49
CA LEU A 33 -5.52 16.41 10.41
C LEU A 33 -6.30 17.63 9.94
N ARG A 34 -5.77 18.82 10.20
CA ARG A 34 -6.31 20.05 9.65
C ARG A 34 -5.65 20.29 8.29
N TYR A 35 -6.42 20.28 7.25
CA TYR A 35 -6.01 20.78 5.95
C TYR A 35 -5.53 22.23 6.12
N GLY A 36 -4.29 22.52 5.71
CA GLY A 36 -3.66 23.83 5.88
C GLY A 36 -2.83 24.00 7.16
N ALA A 37 -2.76 22.99 8.02
CA ALA A 37 -1.76 22.94 9.08
C ALA A 37 -0.36 22.77 8.46
N GLY A 38 0.64 23.44 9.03
CA GLY A 38 2.03 23.27 8.60
C GLY A 38 2.51 21.84 8.82
N PRO A 39 3.60 21.42 8.16
CA PRO A 39 4.12 20.04 8.29
C PRO A 39 4.37 19.62 9.74
N LYS A 40 4.68 20.56 10.63
CA LYS A 40 4.91 20.32 12.06
C LYS A 40 3.66 19.87 12.81
N ASP A 41 2.49 20.24 12.31
CA ASP A 41 1.21 19.96 12.97
C ASP A 41 0.64 18.58 12.61
N LEU A 42 1.27 17.90 11.65
CA LEU A 42 0.83 16.58 11.16
C LEU A 42 1.37 15.39 11.99
N ILE A 43 2.35 15.63 12.84
CA ILE A 43 3.14 14.57 13.51
C ILE A 43 2.37 13.78 14.59
N PRO A 44 1.34 14.29 15.28
CA PRO A 44 0.73 13.54 16.38
C PRO A 44 -0.57 12.79 16.06
N TYR A 45 -1.05 12.73 14.85
CA TYR A 45 -2.48 12.46 14.58
C TYR A 45 -2.75 11.15 13.83
N GLY A 46 -2.40 10.02 14.41
CA GLY A 46 -2.73 8.76 13.82
C GLY A 46 -3.25 7.74 14.83
N SER A 47 -4.22 6.93 14.42
CA SER A 47 -4.62 5.75 15.19
C SER A 47 -3.56 4.67 15.04
N GLN A 48 -2.92 4.27 16.13
CA GLN A 48 -1.97 3.17 16.14
C GLN A 48 -2.72 1.86 16.43
N GLY A 49 -2.57 0.87 15.57
CA GLY A 49 -3.27 -0.39 15.76
C GLY A 49 -3.40 -1.21 14.49
N TYR A 50 -4.39 -2.09 14.47
CA TYR A 50 -4.64 -2.95 13.33
C TYR A 50 -6.11 -3.29 13.14
N THR A 51 -6.47 -3.62 11.89
CA THR A 51 -7.71 -4.31 11.54
C THR A 51 -7.37 -5.65 10.91
N LEU A 52 -7.95 -6.72 11.41
CA LEU A 52 -7.81 -8.07 10.89
C LEU A 52 -9.16 -8.56 10.36
N ILE A 53 -9.18 -9.00 9.12
CA ILE A 53 -10.35 -9.61 8.48
C ILE A 53 -10.03 -11.08 8.24
N LEU A 54 -10.84 -11.96 8.82
CA LEU A 54 -10.63 -13.40 8.77
C LEU A 54 -11.65 -14.08 7.85
N PRO A 55 -11.26 -15.17 7.18
CA PRO A 55 -12.22 -16.09 6.58
C PRO A 55 -13.23 -16.64 7.59
N GLU A 56 -14.32 -17.18 7.06
CA GLU A 56 -15.29 -17.92 7.89
C GLU A 56 -14.60 -19.08 8.61
N LYS A 57 -15.13 -19.45 9.78
CA LYS A 57 -14.53 -20.50 10.65
C LYS A 57 -14.28 -21.84 9.96
N ASN A 58 -15.03 -22.14 8.91
CA ASN A 58 -14.90 -23.37 8.12
C ASN A 58 -13.84 -23.29 7.01
N ILE A 59 -13.25 -22.13 6.78
CA ILE A 59 -12.20 -21.90 5.77
C ILE A 59 -10.86 -21.77 6.49
N ALA A 60 -9.95 -22.71 6.26
CA ALA A 60 -8.61 -22.64 6.82
C ALA A 60 -7.84 -21.45 6.23
N VAL A 61 -7.20 -20.66 7.08
CA VAL A 61 -6.34 -19.57 6.65
C VAL A 61 -5.04 -20.15 6.09
N LYS A 62 -4.76 -19.90 4.82
CA LYS A 62 -3.55 -20.38 4.14
C LYS A 62 -2.44 -19.35 4.02
N GLY A 63 -2.78 -18.07 4.15
CA GLY A 63 -1.84 -16.96 4.02
C GLY A 63 -2.46 -15.63 4.44
N ILE A 64 -1.68 -14.58 4.35
CA ILE A 64 -2.05 -13.24 4.83
C ILE A 64 -1.70 -12.20 3.78
N ILE A 65 -2.61 -11.28 3.54
CA ILE A 65 -2.33 -10.03 2.81
C ILE A 65 -2.15 -8.93 3.85
N LEU A 66 -0.93 -8.43 3.97
CA LEU A 66 -0.56 -7.37 4.90
C LEU A 66 -0.51 -6.04 4.19
N MET A 67 -1.25 -5.08 4.71
CA MET A 67 -1.32 -3.71 4.22
C MET A 67 -0.83 -2.74 5.30
N LEU A 68 0.09 -1.86 4.91
CA LEU A 68 0.72 -0.89 5.82
C LEU A 68 0.16 0.49 5.54
N GLU A 69 -1.07 0.69 6.03
CA GLU A 69 -1.83 1.91 5.78
C GLU A 69 -1.50 3.01 6.79
N ASP A 70 -1.78 4.25 6.42
CA ASP A 70 -1.88 5.32 7.38
C ASP A 70 -3.32 5.39 7.94
N ASP A 71 -3.49 6.06 9.06
CA ASP A 71 -4.74 6.13 9.82
C ASP A 71 -5.87 6.95 9.18
N ARG A 72 -5.65 7.52 8.00
CA ARG A 72 -6.71 8.19 7.25
C ARG A 72 -7.69 7.23 6.61
N ILE A 73 -7.31 5.96 6.54
CA ILE A 73 -8.12 4.91 5.95
C ILE A 73 -8.63 4.02 7.08
N THR A 74 -9.69 4.44 7.73
CA THR A 74 -10.46 3.50 8.52
C THR A 74 -11.28 2.65 7.56
N LEU A 75 -11.15 1.34 7.64
CA LEU A 75 -11.94 0.37 6.86
C LEU A 75 -13.45 0.58 6.97
N LEU A 76 -13.90 1.35 7.93
CA LEU A 76 -15.30 1.62 8.23
C LEU A 76 -15.86 2.82 7.46
N ASP A 77 -15.01 3.63 6.82
CA ASP A 77 -15.52 4.67 5.93
C ASP A 77 -15.88 4.05 4.56
N THR A 78 -16.98 3.33 4.57
CA THR A 78 -17.54 2.66 3.40
C THR A 78 -18.02 3.63 2.33
N THR A 79 -18.10 4.92 2.62
CA THR A 79 -18.60 5.95 1.70
C THR A 79 -17.49 6.55 0.85
N GLU A 80 -16.26 6.59 1.35
CA GLU A 80 -15.08 7.07 0.64
C GLU A 80 -14.06 5.98 0.31
N SER A 81 -14.27 4.76 0.78
CA SER A 81 -13.34 3.65 0.53
C SER A 81 -13.41 3.17 -0.91
N GLN A 82 -13.02 4.03 -1.82
CA GLN A 82 -12.57 3.64 -3.16
C GLN A 82 -11.37 2.68 -3.04
N HIS A 83 -10.92 2.45 -1.82
CA HIS A 83 -9.70 1.75 -1.52
C HIS A 83 -10.00 0.31 -1.16
N ILE A 84 -9.56 -0.62 -1.81
CA ILE A 84 -8.97 -1.84 -1.30
C ILE A 84 -10.01 -2.84 -0.77
N HIS A 85 -11.03 -3.10 -1.55
CA HIS A 85 -11.91 -4.26 -1.28
C HIS A 85 -11.29 -5.59 -1.75
N ILE A 86 -9.96 -5.73 -1.56
CA ILE A 86 -9.29 -7.00 -1.86
C ILE A 86 -9.80 -8.13 -0.96
N ASP A 87 -10.31 -7.80 0.22
CA ASP A 87 -10.92 -8.74 1.17
C ASP A 87 -12.05 -9.55 0.54
N ARG A 88 -12.87 -8.95 -0.33
CA ARG A 88 -13.97 -9.64 -1.03
C ARG A 88 -13.50 -10.82 -1.85
N ASP A 89 -12.32 -10.72 -2.47
CA ASP A 89 -11.74 -11.77 -3.30
C ASP A 89 -10.76 -12.65 -2.50
N ALA A 90 -10.08 -12.08 -1.52
CA ALA A 90 -9.07 -12.76 -0.71
C ALA A 90 -9.68 -13.74 0.30
N ILE A 91 -10.72 -13.32 1.02
CA ILE A 91 -11.35 -14.10 2.09
C ILE A 91 -11.90 -15.44 1.58
N PRO A 92 -12.66 -15.50 0.48
CA PRO A 92 -13.14 -16.79 -0.06
C PRO A 92 -12.01 -17.72 -0.51
N LYS A 93 -10.83 -17.18 -0.79
CA LYS A 93 -9.63 -17.92 -1.16
C LYS A 93 -8.81 -18.39 0.06
N GLY A 94 -9.24 -18.10 1.27
CA GLY A 94 -8.54 -18.49 2.50
C GLY A 94 -7.38 -17.57 2.87
N PHE A 95 -7.30 -16.36 2.34
CA PHE A 95 -6.36 -15.34 2.85
C PHE A 95 -7.03 -14.51 3.94
N ALA A 96 -6.34 -14.30 5.07
CA ALA A 96 -6.67 -13.22 5.98
C ALA A 96 -6.14 -11.89 5.42
N VAL A 97 -6.83 -10.79 5.72
CA VAL A 97 -6.35 -9.44 5.35
C VAL A 97 -6.06 -8.68 6.64
N LEU A 98 -4.84 -8.18 6.78
CA LEU A 98 -4.37 -7.47 7.96
C LEU A 98 -3.90 -6.07 7.57
N TYR A 99 -4.51 -5.07 8.16
CA TYR A 99 -4.09 -3.68 8.05
C TYR A 99 -3.38 -3.27 9.33
N ILE A 100 -2.19 -2.67 9.21
CA ILE A 100 -1.45 -2.14 10.36
C ILE A 100 -1.17 -0.67 10.14
N SER A 101 -1.58 0.17 11.09
CA SER A 101 -1.22 1.58 11.18
C SER A 101 -0.23 1.80 12.31
N THR A 102 0.88 2.45 12.03
CA THR A 102 1.86 2.84 13.05
C THR A 102 1.44 4.08 13.82
N GLY A 103 0.41 4.77 13.37
CA GLY A 103 -0.04 6.05 13.92
C GLY A 103 0.91 7.21 13.66
N ILE A 104 1.90 7.04 12.79
CA ILE A 104 2.86 8.07 12.40
C ILE A 104 2.85 8.17 10.87
N PRO A 105 1.83 8.82 10.28
CA PRO A 105 1.64 8.83 8.83
C PRO A 105 2.82 9.46 8.07
N VAL A 106 3.54 10.33 8.73
CA VAL A 106 4.64 11.12 8.15
C VAL A 106 6.03 10.52 8.39
N ASP A 107 6.11 9.41 9.12
CA ASP A 107 7.42 8.78 9.39
C ASP A 107 8.03 8.14 8.14
N LEU A 108 7.21 7.78 7.15
CA LEU A 108 7.63 7.07 5.93
C LEU A 108 8.61 5.90 6.21
N TYR A 109 8.60 5.40 7.45
CA TYR A 109 9.50 4.35 7.94
C TYR A 109 10.98 4.76 7.94
N PHE A 110 11.27 6.03 8.15
CA PHE A 110 12.62 6.48 8.47
C PHE A 110 13.10 5.93 9.81
N SER A 111 12.21 5.85 10.79
CA SER A 111 12.57 5.32 12.10
C SER A 111 12.50 3.79 12.16
N ALA A 112 13.42 3.21 12.91
CA ALA A 112 13.36 1.77 13.22
C ALA A 112 12.12 1.43 14.08
N ALA A 113 11.58 2.38 14.82
CA ALA A 113 10.43 2.17 15.70
C ALA A 113 9.17 1.79 14.95
N SER A 114 8.89 2.42 13.79
CA SER A 114 7.73 2.09 12.95
C SER A 114 7.83 0.67 12.40
N LEU A 115 9.01 0.28 11.89
CA LEU A 115 9.25 -1.07 11.39
C LEU A 115 9.16 -2.13 12.50
N GLN A 116 9.72 -1.84 13.67
CA GLN A 116 9.63 -2.71 14.85
C GLN A 116 8.19 -2.85 15.35
N TYR A 117 7.40 -1.76 15.28
CA TYR A 117 5.98 -1.82 15.64
C TYR A 117 5.21 -2.76 14.71
N VAL A 118 5.39 -2.62 13.39
CA VAL A 118 4.77 -3.52 12.40
C VAL A 118 5.15 -4.98 12.68
N ASP A 119 6.43 -5.24 12.88
CA ASP A 119 6.96 -6.58 13.19
C ASP A 119 6.31 -7.17 14.45
N THR A 120 6.23 -6.37 15.51
CA THR A 120 5.62 -6.77 16.79
C THR A 120 4.13 -7.04 16.66
N VAL A 121 3.39 -6.19 15.95
CA VAL A 121 1.95 -6.37 15.75
C VAL A 121 1.70 -7.62 14.91
N LEU A 122 2.41 -7.78 13.80
CA LEU A 122 2.26 -8.95 12.95
C LEU A 122 2.53 -10.23 13.72
N ALA A 123 3.65 -10.33 14.46
CA ALA A 123 3.98 -11.49 15.28
C ALA A 123 2.88 -11.82 16.29
N LYS A 124 2.38 -10.81 17.02
CA LYS A 124 1.30 -10.98 18.00
C LYS A 124 -0.02 -11.41 17.37
N VAL A 125 -0.36 -10.87 16.19
CA VAL A 125 -1.58 -11.26 15.47
C VAL A 125 -1.49 -12.70 15.00
N LEU A 126 -0.35 -13.11 14.42
CA LEU A 126 -0.13 -14.49 14.00
C LEU A 126 -0.25 -15.47 15.16
N ASP A 127 0.38 -15.17 16.28
CA ASP A 127 0.32 -16.05 17.46
C ASP A 127 -1.06 -16.10 18.10
N TYR A 128 -1.68 -14.94 18.33
CA TYR A 128 -2.97 -14.87 19.03
C TYR A 128 -4.10 -15.55 18.25
N TYR A 129 -4.16 -15.32 16.92
CA TYR A 129 -5.21 -15.89 16.06
C TYR A 129 -4.80 -17.23 15.44
N LYS A 130 -3.61 -17.75 15.78
CA LYS A 130 -3.06 -19.00 15.24
C LYS A 130 -3.00 -19.02 13.72
N LEU A 131 -2.58 -17.92 13.15
CA LEU A 131 -2.43 -17.75 11.70
C LEU A 131 -1.08 -18.28 11.20
N PRO A 132 -0.99 -18.73 9.94
CA PRO A 132 0.25 -19.27 9.40
C PRO A 132 1.31 -18.18 9.21
N ASN A 133 2.56 -18.46 9.60
CA ASN A 133 3.71 -17.63 9.27
C ASN A 133 4.28 -18.00 7.88
N ARG A 134 3.41 -18.07 6.88
CA ARG A 134 3.77 -18.36 5.48
C ARG A 134 2.75 -17.75 4.54
N ASN A 135 3.10 -17.67 3.25
CA ASN A 135 2.26 -17.07 2.23
C ASN A 135 1.83 -15.64 2.61
N ILE A 136 2.78 -14.87 3.14
CA ILE A 136 2.55 -13.47 3.49
C ILE A 136 2.84 -12.62 2.25
N PHE A 137 1.83 -11.86 1.82
CA PHE A 137 1.93 -10.89 0.74
C PHE A 137 1.85 -9.48 1.32
N LEU A 138 2.87 -8.67 1.04
CA LEU A 138 2.83 -7.26 1.36
C LEU A 138 2.15 -6.51 0.22
N LEU A 139 1.20 -5.65 0.53
CA LEU A 139 0.47 -4.89 -0.45
C LEU A 139 0.42 -3.42 -0.04
N GLY A 140 0.70 -2.54 -1.00
CA GLY A 140 0.59 -1.11 -0.74
C GLY A 140 0.43 -0.28 -2.00
N ALA A 141 -0.36 0.79 -1.85
CA ALA A 141 -0.53 1.81 -2.86
C ALA A 141 0.15 3.10 -2.40
N MET A 142 0.72 3.88 -3.34
CA MET A 142 1.39 5.14 -3.05
C MET A 142 2.45 4.98 -1.93
N VAL A 143 2.32 5.70 -0.82
CA VAL A 143 3.25 5.65 0.31
C VAL A 143 3.25 4.26 0.98
N SER A 144 2.12 3.58 1.02
CA SER A 144 2.05 2.23 1.60
C SER A 144 2.88 1.20 0.83
N GLY A 145 3.05 1.37 -0.49
CA GLY A 145 3.95 0.53 -1.26
C GLY A 145 5.42 0.73 -0.89
N HIS A 146 5.84 1.97 -0.65
CA HIS A 146 7.17 2.23 -0.08
C HIS A 146 7.33 1.53 1.28
N ARG A 147 6.34 1.67 2.19
CA ARG A 147 6.37 1.03 3.51
C ARG A 147 6.48 -0.50 3.41
N ALA A 148 5.75 -1.11 2.49
CA ALA A 148 5.81 -2.55 2.24
C ALA A 148 7.24 -3.00 1.84
N LEU A 149 7.88 -2.28 0.94
CA LEU A 149 9.26 -2.55 0.51
C LEU A 149 10.25 -2.35 1.68
N LYS A 150 10.09 -1.29 2.47
CA LYS A 150 10.96 -1.03 3.65
C LYS A 150 10.81 -2.10 4.73
N TYR A 151 9.58 -2.59 4.97
CA TYR A 151 9.38 -3.69 5.90
C TYR A 151 10.01 -4.99 5.39
N PHE A 152 9.90 -5.28 4.11
CA PHE A 152 10.63 -6.41 3.52
C PHE A 152 12.15 -6.29 3.69
N GLU A 153 12.74 -5.12 3.38
CA GLU A 153 14.17 -4.88 3.62
C GLU A 153 14.54 -5.10 5.11
N TYR A 154 13.70 -4.64 6.02
CA TYR A 154 13.88 -4.84 7.47
C TYR A 154 13.98 -6.32 7.82
N CYS A 155 13.07 -7.13 7.31
CA CYS A 155 13.07 -8.58 7.52
C CYS A 155 14.30 -9.26 6.88
N LYS A 156 14.62 -8.91 5.63
CA LYS A 156 15.78 -9.50 4.90
C LYS A 156 17.12 -9.14 5.52
N ASN A 157 17.22 -8.00 6.19
CA ASN A 157 18.41 -7.58 6.93
C ASN A 157 18.50 -8.20 8.34
N GLY A 158 17.68 -9.20 8.67
CA GLY A 158 17.71 -9.92 9.95
C GLY A 158 17.26 -9.10 11.15
N LYS A 159 16.48 -8.04 10.94
CA LYS A 159 15.98 -7.16 12.00
C LYS A 159 14.62 -7.59 12.56
N SER A 160 13.89 -8.43 11.84
CA SER A 160 12.62 -9.00 12.31
C SER A 160 12.85 -9.99 13.45
N SER A 161 12.00 -9.91 14.46
CA SER A 161 12.08 -10.77 15.66
C SER A 161 11.57 -12.20 15.41
N PHE A 162 10.77 -12.43 14.38
CA PHE A 162 10.15 -13.74 14.11
C PHE A 162 10.29 -14.22 12.65
N ASN A 163 10.94 -13.40 11.80
CA ASN A 163 11.28 -13.72 10.42
C ASN A 163 10.09 -14.22 9.58
N PRO A 164 9.13 -13.35 9.20
CA PRO A 164 7.95 -13.73 8.42
C PRO A 164 8.34 -14.29 7.04
N ASP A 165 7.69 -15.40 6.62
CA ASP A 165 7.87 -15.95 5.26
C ASP A 165 7.07 -15.11 4.24
N ILE A 166 7.68 -14.00 3.81
CA ILE A 166 7.11 -13.10 2.81
C ILE A 166 7.29 -13.72 1.42
N THR A 167 6.18 -14.06 0.79
CA THR A 167 6.12 -14.73 -0.52
C THR A 167 6.11 -13.75 -1.68
N GLY A 168 5.46 -12.59 -1.50
CA GLY A 168 5.37 -11.60 -2.56
C GLY A 168 5.09 -10.18 -2.07
N ILE A 169 5.30 -9.23 -2.99
CA ILE A 169 4.98 -7.81 -2.79
C ILE A 169 4.18 -7.29 -3.99
N VAL A 170 3.15 -6.52 -3.68
CA VAL A 170 2.37 -5.76 -4.65
C VAL A 170 2.52 -4.28 -4.32
N VAL A 171 2.96 -3.50 -5.29
CA VAL A 171 3.09 -2.05 -5.18
C VAL A 171 2.32 -1.37 -6.30
N THR A 172 1.59 -0.32 -5.95
CA THR A 172 0.74 0.41 -6.89
C THR A 172 1.05 1.89 -6.81
N GLU A 173 1.48 2.48 -7.91
CA GLU A 173 1.78 3.91 -8.05
C GLU A 173 2.61 4.46 -6.88
N SER A 174 3.66 3.73 -6.51
CA SER A 174 4.44 4.03 -5.31
C SER A 174 5.70 4.82 -5.65
N ALA A 175 5.91 5.92 -4.93
CA ALA A 175 7.16 6.66 -4.95
C ALA A 175 8.21 5.87 -4.16
N ILE A 176 9.23 5.36 -4.82
CA ILE A 176 10.27 4.52 -4.21
C ILE A 176 11.70 4.98 -4.51
N ASP A 177 11.87 5.95 -5.41
CA ASP A 177 13.11 6.71 -5.58
C ASP A 177 13.01 8.07 -4.89
N TRP A 178 13.59 8.16 -3.69
CA TRP A 178 13.49 9.37 -2.88
C TRP A 178 14.46 10.47 -3.32
N VAL A 179 15.43 10.17 -4.18
CA VAL A 179 16.19 11.20 -4.89
C VAL A 179 15.27 11.94 -5.85
N ARG A 180 14.55 11.21 -6.70
CA ARG A 180 13.56 11.79 -7.63
C ARG A 180 12.46 12.54 -6.87
N MET A 181 11.90 11.93 -5.82
CA MET A 181 10.84 12.55 -5.00
C MET A 181 11.26 13.88 -4.37
N TRP A 182 12.50 13.99 -3.95
CA TRP A 182 13.00 15.26 -3.42
C TRP A 182 13.00 16.37 -4.50
N TYR A 183 13.49 16.05 -5.70
CA TYR A 183 13.49 17.01 -6.81
C TYR A 183 12.06 17.36 -7.28
N GLU A 184 11.16 16.38 -7.33
CA GLU A 184 9.74 16.62 -7.60
C GLU A 184 9.13 17.56 -6.56
N ALA A 185 9.38 17.32 -5.27
CA ALA A 185 8.89 18.17 -4.19
C ALA A 185 9.39 19.63 -4.33
N GLN A 186 10.68 19.83 -4.67
CA GLN A 186 11.19 21.18 -4.95
C GLN A 186 10.49 21.84 -6.14
N LYS A 187 10.21 21.07 -7.19
CA LYS A 187 9.48 21.55 -8.36
C LYS A 187 8.04 21.93 -8.03
N GLN A 188 7.33 21.11 -7.25
CA GLN A 188 5.98 21.42 -6.80
C GLN A 188 5.88 22.75 -6.02
N VAL A 189 6.87 23.01 -5.15
CA VAL A 189 6.96 24.28 -4.42
C VAL A 189 7.26 25.45 -5.35
N ARG A 190 8.20 25.28 -6.27
CA ARG A 190 8.61 26.32 -7.24
C ARG A 190 7.46 26.69 -8.18
N ASP A 191 6.81 25.69 -8.77
CA ASP A 191 5.79 25.89 -9.79
C ASP A 191 4.46 26.35 -9.18
N ASN A 192 4.19 25.99 -7.92
CA ASN A 192 3.02 26.41 -7.13
C ASN A 192 1.68 26.35 -7.90
N MET A 193 1.50 25.30 -8.70
CA MET A 193 0.37 25.19 -9.61
C MET A 193 -0.98 25.02 -8.88
N THR A 194 -0.97 24.30 -7.77
CA THR A 194 -2.13 24.16 -6.89
C THR A 194 -1.72 24.21 -5.41
N PRO A 195 -2.62 24.67 -4.51
CA PRO A 195 -2.33 24.64 -3.07
C PRO A 195 -1.97 23.26 -2.53
N THR A 196 -2.59 22.20 -3.05
CA THR A 196 -2.30 20.81 -2.66
C THR A 196 -0.90 20.39 -3.04
N GLN A 197 -0.47 20.66 -4.27
CA GLN A 197 0.87 20.35 -4.73
C GLN A 197 1.94 21.14 -3.96
N ASN A 198 1.70 22.42 -3.73
CA ASN A 198 2.60 23.24 -2.92
C ASN A 198 2.74 22.70 -1.50
N PHE A 199 1.62 22.33 -0.88
CA PHE A 199 1.63 21.70 0.45
C PHE A 199 2.41 20.38 0.44
N GLU A 200 2.14 19.48 -0.52
CA GLU A 200 2.83 18.19 -0.67
C GLU A 200 4.33 18.37 -0.82
N GLY A 201 4.76 19.28 -1.71
CA GLY A 201 6.17 19.58 -1.93
C GLY A 201 6.88 20.11 -0.68
N ASN A 202 6.25 21.03 0.06
CA ASN A 202 6.78 21.53 1.34
C ASN A 202 6.84 20.41 2.39
N PHE A 203 5.81 19.58 2.45
CA PHE A 203 5.71 18.47 3.39
C PHE A 203 6.79 17.42 3.17
N ILE A 204 6.98 16.96 1.94
CA ILE A 204 8.04 16.00 1.57
C ILE A 204 9.42 16.58 1.87
N THR A 205 9.66 17.83 1.48
CA THR A 205 10.92 18.53 1.76
C THR A 205 11.20 18.60 3.27
N TYR A 206 10.18 18.94 4.07
CA TYR A 206 10.30 19.00 5.53
C TYR A 206 10.66 17.62 6.12
N ILE A 207 9.94 16.56 5.73
CA ILE A 207 10.18 15.20 6.24
C ILE A 207 11.61 14.75 5.95
N PHE A 208 12.10 14.96 4.74
CA PHE A 208 13.46 14.59 4.39
C PHE A 208 14.50 15.37 5.19
N LYS A 209 14.32 16.68 5.32
CA LYS A 209 15.23 17.51 6.12
C LYS A 209 15.24 17.08 7.58
N GLU A 210 14.08 16.74 8.16
CA GLU A 210 14.00 16.32 9.56
C GLU A 210 14.64 14.94 9.81
N ASN A 211 14.55 14.02 8.86
CA ASN A 211 15.01 12.65 9.05
C ASN A 211 16.44 12.42 8.54
N LEU A 212 16.78 12.91 7.34
CA LEU A 212 18.10 12.72 6.75
C LEU A 212 19.10 13.84 7.11
N LYS A 213 18.60 15.03 7.50
CA LYS A 213 19.41 16.22 7.85
C LYS A 213 20.29 16.73 6.69
N THR A 214 20.09 16.20 5.49
CA THR A 214 20.88 16.48 4.28
C THR A 214 19.95 16.73 3.08
N THR A 215 20.52 16.97 1.92
CA THR A 215 19.83 17.02 0.65
C THR A 215 20.52 16.11 -0.37
N PRO A 216 19.84 15.62 -1.42
CA PRO A 216 20.51 14.79 -2.43
C PRO A 216 21.59 15.54 -3.20
N VAL A 217 21.56 16.88 -3.18
CA VAL A 217 22.61 17.72 -3.80
C VAL A 217 23.94 17.59 -3.06
N THR A 218 23.89 17.45 -1.74
CA THR A 218 25.09 17.37 -0.89
C THR A 218 25.43 15.93 -0.48
N HIS A 219 24.44 15.07 -0.29
CA HIS A 219 24.60 13.69 0.22
C HIS A 219 23.62 12.76 -0.46
N ILE A 220 23.81 12.50 -1.74
CA ILE A 220 22.91 11.64 -2.53
C ILE A 220 22.84 10.21 -1.99
N ASP A 221 23.94 9.69 -1.44
CA ASP A 221 24.04 8.33 -0.92
C ASP A 221 23.07 8.06 0.24
N ASP A 222 22.73 9.06 1.06
CA ASP A 222 21.74 8.92 2.14
C ASP A 222 20.35 8.62 1.57
N TYR A 223 20.00 9.32 0.50
CA TYR A 223 18.73 9.13 -0.20
C TYR A 223 18.67 7.79 -0.94
N ILE A 224 19.75 7.42 -1.65
CA ILE A 224 19.88 6.10 -2.31
C ILE A 224 19.73 4.98 -1.27
N LYS A 225 20.44 5.07 -0.15
CA LYS A 225 20.39 4.08 0.92
C LYS A 225 18.98 3.93 1.51
N PHE A 226 18.25 5.02 1.64
CA PHE A 226 16.89 5.00 2.14
C PHE A 226 15.90 4.46 1.10
N SER A 227 16.05 4.78 -0.17
CA SER A 227 15.16 4.37 -1.26
C SER A 227 15.14 2.85 -1.46
N PRO A 228 13.99 2.20 -1.60
CA PRO A 228 13.91 0.80 -2.04
C PRO A 228 14.49 0.57 -3.44
N TYR A 229 14.34 1.54 -4.30
CA TYR A 229 14.95 1.66 -5.62
C TYR A 229 15.43 3.10 -5.82
N SER A 230 16.53 3.30 -6.52
CA SER A 230 16.92 4.61 -7.00
C SER A 230 17.62 4.52 -8.36
N TYR A 231 17.19 5.33 -9.29
CA TYR A 231 17.84 5.48 -10.59
C TYR A 231 19.33 5.83 -10.45
N PHE A 232 19.71 6.48 -9.36
CA PHE A 232 21.07 6.91 -9.08
C PHE A 232 21.93 5.83 -8.38
N ASP A 233 21.35 4.68 -8.04
CA ASP A 233 22.12 3.54 -7.51
C ASP A 233 22.80 2.73 -8.62
N ILE A 234 23.81 3.31 -9.24
CA ILE A 234 24.57 2.65 -10.32
C ILE A 234 25.27 1.34 -9.88
N LYS A 235 25.39 1.10 -8.57
CA LYS A 235 25.98 -0.13 -8.01
C LYS A 235 24.95 -1.25 -7.87
N MET A 236 23.66 -0.95 -8.09
CA MET A 236 22.55 -1.89 -7.92
C MET A 236 22.64 -2.65 -6.56
N THR A 237 22.74 -1.89 -5.48
CA THR A 237 23.01 -2.45 -4.15
C THR A 237 21.84 -3.26 -3.59
N LYS A 238 20.61 -2.92 -3.98
CA LYS A 238 19.38 -3.50 -3.41
C LYS A 238 18.67 -4.56 -4.28
N PRO A 239 18.76 -4.59 -5.60
CA PRO A 239 17.93 -5.49 -6.42
C PRO A 239 18.02 -6.96 -6.00
N LYS A 240 19.19 -7.42 -5.56
CA LYS A 240 19.41 -8.80 -5.11
C LYS A 240 18.59 -9.20 -3.88
N LEU A 241 18.20 -8.24 -3.02
CA LEU A 241 17.36 -8.52 -1.86
C LEU A 241 15.99 -9.07 -2.26
N TYR A 242 15.49 -8.62 -3.41
CA TYR A 242 14.16 -8.96 -3.92
C TYR A 242 14.17 -10.06 -4.98
N ALA A 243 15.34 -10.60 -5.38
CA ALA A 243 15.51 -11.47 -6.55
C ALA A 243 14.68 -12.76 -6.51
N SER A 244 14.34 -13.27 -5.33
CA SER A 244 13.53 -14.48 -5.16
C SER A 244 12.03 -14.22 -4.93
N LEU A 245 11.65 -12.94 -4.78
CA LEU A 245 10.31 -12.53 -4.38
C LEU A 245 9.38 -12.47 -5.58
N ALA A 246 8.12 -12.87 -5.41
CA ALA A 246 7.09 -12.60 -6.40
C ALA A 246 6.68 -11.12 -6.31
N ILE A 247 6.80 -10.37 -7.41
CA ILE A 247 6.56 -8.92 -7.40
C ILE A 247 5.58 -8.55 -8.51
N ARG A 248 4.57 -7.77 -8.15
CA ARG A 248 3.75 -7.01 -9.09
C ARG A 248 3.81 -5.54 -8.79
N ALA A 249 4.17 -4.77 -9.80
CA ALA A 249 4.11 -3.32 -9.77
C ALA A 249 3.04 -2.84 -10.75
N TYR A 250 2.13 -2.01 -10.28
CA TYR A 250 1.06 -1.40 -11.07
C TYR A 250 1.29 0.09 -11.17
N THR A 251 1.18 0.63 -12.38
CA THR A 251 1.36 2.06 -12.61
C THR A 251 0.49 2.55 -13.77
N PHE A 252 0.25 3.85 -13.78
CA PHE A 252 -0.50 4.53 -14.82
C PHE A 252 0.42 5.41 -15.65
N ALA A 253 0.53 5.13 -16.94
CA ALA A 253 1.40 5.85 -17.86
C ALA A 253 0.59 6.61 -18.91
N ASP A 254 0.03 7.74 -18.53
CA ASP A 254 -0.63 8.66 -19.46
C ASP A 254 -0.05 10.07 -19.33
N THR A 255 0.89 10.37 -20.21
CA THR A 255 1.56 11.68 -20.24
C THR A 255 0.61 12.82 -20.58
N ARG A 256 -0.44 12.59 -21.36
CA ARG A 256 -1.45 13.62 -21.68
C ARG A 256 -2.25 13.98 -20.44
N TYR A 257 -2.68 12.98 -19.68
CA TYR A 257 -3.37 13.21 -18.42
C TYR A 257 -2.50 13.97 -17.43
N TRP A 258 -1.27 13.52 -17.20
CA TRP A 258 -0.36 14.18 -16.26
C TRP A 258 -0.10 15.64 -16.65
N PHE A 259 0.10 15.88 -17.92
CA PHE A 259 0.35 17.24 -18.42
C PHE A 259 -0.90 18.14 -18.34
N SER A 260 -2.05 17.68 -18.85
CA SER A 260 -3.25 18.52 -18.95
C SER A 260 -3.95 18.72 -17.61
N ALA A 261 -4.02 17.71 -16.76
CA ALA A 261 -4.74 17.78 -15.50
C ALA A 261 -3.88 18.30 -14.33
N LEU A 262 -2.57 18.02 -14.35
CA LEU A 262 -1.70 18.29 -13.20
C LEU A 262 -0.49 19.15 -13.54
N GLY A 263 -0.28 19.52 -14.82
CA GLY A 263 0.92 20.22 -15.25
C GLY A 263 2.22 19.45 -15.00
N LYS A 264 2.13 18.12 -14.92
CA LYS A 264 3.25 17.23 -14.62
C LYS A 264 3.76 16.53 -15.87
N GLY A 265 5.08 16.39 -15.97
CA GLY A 265 5.72 15.51 -16.95
C GLY A 265 5.81 14.07 -16.44
N ILE A 266 6.29 13.15 -17.28
CA ILE A 266 6.45 11.74 -16.90
C ILE A 266 7.39 11.55 -15.71
N TYR A 267 8.43 12.39 -15.58
CA TYR A 267 9.40 12.32 -14.48
C TYR A 267 8.82 12.82 -13.14
N ASP A 268 7.67 13.50 -13.18
CA ASP A 268 6.94 13.94 -11.99
C ASP A 268 5.89 12.90 -11.55
N SER A 269 5.85 11.74 -12.22
CA SER A 269 4.99 10.60 -11.87
C SER A 269 5.81 9.48 -11.23
N ASN A 270 5.14 8.46 -10.66
CA ASN A 270 5.81 7.31 -10.08
C ASN A 270 6.14 6.21 -11.11
N TYR A 271 5.77 6.41 -12.38
CA TYR A 271 6.06 5.46 -13.46
C TYR A 271 7.57 5.16 -13.62
N PRO A 272 8.48 6.16 -13.65
CA PRO A 272 9.92 5.90 -13.72
C PRO A 272 10.42 4.99 -12.59
N ASP A 273 9.94 5.21 -11.37
CA ASP A 273 10.32 4.40 -10.21
C ASP A 273 9.89 2.95 -10.37
N MET A 274 8.61 2.74 -10.70
CA MET A 274 8.04 1.39 -10.85
C MET A 274 8.69 0.63 -12.01
N SER A 275 8.87 1.29 -13.15
CA SER A 275 9.48 0.67 -14.32
C SER A 275 10.96 0.36 -14.11
N GLY A 276 11.71 1.27 -13.49
CA GLY A 276 13.11 1.07 -13.15
C GLY A 276 13.30 -0.07 -12.16
N PHE A 277 12.52 -0.09 -11.08
CA PHE A 277 12.56 -1.16 -10.10
C PHE A 277 12.33 -2.54 -10.71
N ILE A 278 11.30 -2.71 -11.54
CA ILE A 278 11.02 -4.00 -12.17
C ILE A 278 12.08 -4.35 -13.22
N ASN A 279 12.63 -3.37 -13.93
CA ASN A 279 13.73 -3.61 -14.87
C ASN A 279 14.96 -4.17 -14.13
N GLU A 280 15.37 -3.58 -13.02
CA GLU A 280 16.47 -4.08 -12.20
C GLU A 280 16.19 -5.49 -11.65
N GLN A 281 14.96 -5.79 -11.26
CA GLN A 281 14.59 -7.14 -10.86
C GLN A 281 14.82 -8.16 -11.98
N LYS A 282 14.46 -7.81 -13.21
CA LYS A 282 14.73 -8.68 -14.40
C LYS A 282 16.23 -8.83 -14.64
N LEU A 283 17.01 -7.77 -14.50
CA LEU A 283 18.47 -7.81 -14.69
C LEU A 283 19.17 -8.74 -13.67
N VAL A 284 18.68 -8.81 -12.43
CA VAL A 284 19.19 -9.78 -11.44
C VAL A 284 18.56 -11.16 -11.53
N GLY A 285 17.78 -11.43 -12.58
CA GLY A 285 17.22 -12.76 -12.89
C GLY A 285 15.89 -13.08 -12.21
N ASN A 286 15.20 -12.10 -11.61
CA ASN A 286 13.89 -12.34 -11.02
C ASN A 286 12.81 -12.52 -12.09
N LYS A 287 12.49 -13.78 -12.41
CA LYS A 287 11.43 -14.13 -13.38
C LYS A 287 10.00 -13.94 -12.85
N LYS A 288 9.84 -13.67 -11.55
CA LYS A 288 8.54 -13.48 -10.89
C LYS A 288 8.17 -12.01 -10.73
N ALA A 289 9.00 -11.09 -11.23
CA ALA A 289 8.72 -9.65 -11.20
C ALA A 289 8.00 -9.22 -12.49
N ALA A 290 6.90 -8.50 -12.35
CA ALA A 290 6.11 -7.98 -13.46
C ALA A 290 5.68 -6.53 -13.22
N LEU A 291 5.75 -5.72 -14.30
CA LEU A 291 5.16 -4.39 -14.36
C LEU A 291 3.85 -4.48 -15.15
N ILE A 292 2.77 -3.99 -14.57
CA ILE A 292 1.48 -3.84 -15.22
C ILE A 292 1.22 -2.33 -15.40
N VAL A 293 1.06 -1.90 -16.65
CA VAL A 293 0.90 -0.50 -16.99
C VAL A 293 -0.51 -0.27 -17.48
N PHE A 294 -1.19 0.67 -16.85
CA PHE A 294 -2.49 1.16 -17.30
C PHE A 294 -2.32 2.41 -18.17
N HIS A 295 -3.18 2.54 -19.16
CA HIS A 295 -3.23 3.69 -20.05
C HIS A 295 -4.67 4.19 -20.13
N SER A 296 -4.86 5.49 -20.39
CA SER A 296 -6.16 6.00 -20.79
C SER A 296 -6.52 5.44 -22.17
N ASN A 297 -7.79 5.14 -22.39
CA ASN A 297 -8.27 4.92 -23.75
C ASN A 297 -8.20 6.26 -24.53
N PRO A 298 -7.48 6.33 -25.66
CA PRO A 298 -7.38 7.55 -26.47
C PRO A 298 -8.74 8.09 -26.93
N ASP A 299 -9.72 7.20 -27.11
CA ASP A 299 -11.06 7.52 -27.60
C ASP A 299 -12.05 7.88 -26.48
N ASP A 300 -11.67 7.67 -25.22
CA ASP A 300 -12.48 8.16 -24.11
C ASP A 300 -12.37 9.69 -24.03
N PRO A 301 -13.50 10.43 -24.16
CA PRO A 301 -13.47 11.85 -23.88
C PRO A 301 -12.94 12.07 -22.47
N PRO A 302 -12.21 13.15 -22.19
CA PRO A 302 -11.74 13.46 -20.86
C PRO A 302 -12.96 13.54 -19.94
N LYS A 303 -13.31 12.40 -19.33
CA LYS A 303 -14.36 12.33 -18.32
C LYS A 303 -13.93 13.28 -17.22
N ASN A 304 -14.79 14.23 -16.92
CA ASN A 304 -14.64 15.30 -15.94
C ASN A 304 -13.45 15.09 -14.99
N GLU A 305 -12.47 15.97 -15.11
CA GLU A 305 -11.13 15.89 -14.51
C GLU A 305 -11.12 15.55 -13.02
N LEU A 306 -12.18 15.86 -12.31
CA LEU A 306 -12.38 15.53 -10.90
C LEU A 306 -12.76 14.07 -10.60
N ARG A 307 -13.27 13.31 -11.58
CA ARG A 307 -13.59 11.88 -11.39
C ARG A 307 -12.46 10.93 -11.76
N ARG A 308 -11.38 11.39 -12.36
CA ARG A 308 -10.17 10.58 -12.63
C ARG A 308 -9.17 10.56 -11.49
N GLN A 309 -9.52 11.01 -10.32
CA GLN A 309 -8.78 10.70 -9.08
C GLN A 309 -8.99 9.27 -8.60
N SER A 310 -9.57 8.38 -9.43
CA SER A 310 -9.46 6.96 -9.16
C SER A 310 -7.98 6.61 -9.12
N SER A 311 -7.52 6.13 -7.97
CA SER A 311 -6.14 5.71 -7.82
C SER A 311 -5.85 4.59 -8.81
N THR A 312 -4.59 4.42 -9.23
CA THR A 312 -4.19 3.28 -10.06
C THR A 312 -4.67 1.96 -9.45
N TRP A 313 -4.82 1.91 -8.12
CA TRP A 313 -5.38 0.78 -7.40
C TRP A 313 -6.82 0.42 -7.83
N ASP A 314 -7.65 1.38 -8.16
CA ASP A 314 -9.02 1.14 -8.60
C ASP A 314 -9.09 0.42 -9.95
N LEU A 315 -8.03 0.56 -10.76
CA LEU A 315 -7.90 -0.11 -12.05
C LEU A 315 -7.42 -1.56 -11.93
N VAL A 316 -6.87 -1.95 -10.78
CA VAL A 316 -6.40 -3.32 -10.55
C VAL A 316 -7.57 -4.28 -10.45
N ASP A 317 -7.56 -5.35 -11.23
CA ASP A 317 -8.47 -6.48 -11.06
C ASP A 317 -8.07 -7.27 -9.80
N LYS A 318 -8.83 -7.05 -8.70
CA LYS A 318 -8.56 -7.65 -7.39
C LYS A 318 -8.68 -9.17 -7.43
N LYS A 319 -9.63 -9.69 -8.18
CA LYS A 319 -9.84 -11.13 -8.34
C LYS A 319 -8.66 -11.79 -9.06
N GLU A 320 -8.17 -11.18 -10.13
CA GLU A 320 -6.96 -11.65 -10.84
C GLU A 320 -5.75 -11.58 -9.93
N LEU A 321 -5.58 -10.46 -9.20
CA LEU A 321 -4.47 -10.28 -8.27
C LEU A 321 -4.47 -11.33 -7.16
N VAL A 322 -5.62 -11.63 -6.56
CA VAL A 322 -5.74 -12.68 -5.54
C VAL A 322 -5.46 -14.07 -6.13
N ASN A 323 -5.92 -14.34 -7.35
CA ASN A 323 -5.60 -15.60 -8.03
C ASN A 323 -4.09 -15.72 -8.29
N TRP A 324 -3.42 -14.63 -8.65
CA TRP A 324 -1.97 -14.62 -8.77
C TRP A 324 -1.28 -14.89 -7.42
N MET A 325 -1.70 -14.24 -6.34
CA MET A 325 -1.16 -14.50 -5.00
C MET A 325 -1.34 -15.98 -4.63
N ASP A 326 -2.50 -16.54 -4.92
CA ASP A 326 -2.80 -17.96 -4.69
C ASP A 326 -1.84 -18.87 -5.46
N SER A 327 -1.55 -18.55 -6.72
CA SER A 327 -0.61 -19.31 -7.56
C SER A 327 0.85 -19.22 -7.08
N GLN A 328 1.22 -18.20 -6.31
CA GLN A 328 2.54 -18.05 -5.71
C GLN A 328 2.65 -18.72 -4.32
N SER A 329 1.51 -19.08 -3.72
CA SER A 329 1.45 -19.70 -2.39
C SER A 329 1.99 -21.14 -2.43
N LYS A 330 2.60 -21.56 -1.30
CA LYS A 330 3.22 -22.88 -1.11
C LYS A 330 2.31 -23.82 -0.32
#